data_76babcd26bf5fe0c09d41c4b1f03d869
#
_entry.id   76babcd26bf5fe0c09d41c4b1f03d869
#
_cell.length_a   1.000
_cell.length_b   1.000
_cell.length_c   1.000
_cell.angle_alpha   90.00
_cell.angle_beta   90.00
_cell.angle_gamma   90.00
#
_symmetry.space_group_name_H-M   'P 1'
#
loop_
_entity.id
_entity.type
_entity.pdbx_description
1 polymer ?
#
loop_
_entity_poly.entity_id
_entity_poly.type
_entity_poly.pdbx_seq_one_letter_code
_entity_poly.pdbx_strand_id
1 'polypeptide(L)'
;MEHCNENGKKIERKILMKKILVISWFYPPINSSEGLVTYKLLRNSKLQYDVCMQESNASWSYGNKEYLPECENVRKIPIQADTLEIWKNKTIEYFNAHKKEYDIIMTRSMPPESHEIGLKIKEIKPEIKWIASFGDPIANNPFVLKTIKKISPYSLQNRYIRPMGIREIISPKRMIKNEIWKKRMKKEQIPYKKEQELEDAIITKSDYIIMNNPYQKQYMTGKYSDAIKAKAIVL
;
A
#
# COMPACT_ATOMS: atom_id res chain seq x y z
N MET A 1 11.26 -33.43 21.02
CA MET A 1 11.16 -34.89 20.77
C MET A 1 11.56 -35.13 19.32
N GLU A 2 12.71 -35.73 19.12
CA GLU A 2 13.21 -36.10 17.78
C GLU A 2 12.53 -37.39 17.36
N HIS A 3 11.77 -37.39 16.27
CA HIS A 3 11.22 -38.62 15.71
C HIS A 3 12.25 -39.20 14.73
N CYS A 4 12.86 -40.31 15.08
CA CYS A 4 13.59 -41.18 14.15
C CYS A 4 12.65 -42.20 13.54
N ASN A 5 12.81 -42.54 12.25
CA ASN A 5 12.12 -43.68 11.67
C ASN A 5 12.84 -44.99 12.03
N GLU A 6 12.16 -46.14 11.83
CA GLU A 6 12.64 -47.48 12.19
C GLU A 6 14.02 -47.87 11.60
N ASN A 7 14.56 -47.10 10.67
CA ASN A 7 15.85 -47.31 10.01
C ASN A 7 16.95 -46.34 10.46
N GLY A 8 16.77 -45.59 11.55
CA GLY A 8 17.79 -44.71 12.15
C GLY A 8 18.21 -43.53 11.27
N LYS A 9 17.56 -43.28 10.12
CA LYS A 9 17.86 -42.10 9.29
C LYS A 9 17.19 -40.88 9.90
N LYS A 10 18.00 -39.92 10.31
CA LYS A 10 17.54 -38.56 10.64
C LYS A 10 16.74 -37.99 9.47
N ILE A 11 15.44 -37.83 9.65
CA ILE A 11 14.62 -37.10 8.71
C ILE A 11 14.93 -35.62 8.96
N GLU A 12 15.92 -35.09 8.27
CA GLU A 12 16.06 -33.64 8.16
C GLU A 12 14.79 -33.12 7.49
N ARG A 13 13.86 -32.65 8.29
CA ARG A 13 12.80 -31.78 7.78
C ARG A 13 13.51 -30.54 7.25
N LYS A 14 13.81 -30.54 5.95
CA LYS A 14 14.18 -29.34 5.21
C LYS A 14 12.99 -28.40 5.41
N ILE A 15 13.08 -27.51 6.41
CA ILE A 15 12.14 -26.43 6.57
C ILE A 15 12.30 -25.63 5.27
N LEU A 16 11.42 -25.89 4.32
CA LEU A 16 11.38 -25.13 3.07
C LEU A 16 11.09 -23.70 3.49
N MET A 17 12.14 -22.89 3.57
CA MET A 17 11.99 -21.47 3.94
C MET A 17 11.09 -20.84 2.90
N LYS A 18 9.88 -20.49 3.32
CA LYS A 18 8.90 -19.86 2.42
C LYS A 18 9.45 -18.56 1.94
N LYS A 19 9.52 -18.43 0.62
CA LYS A 19 10.00 -17.22 -0.04
C LYS A 19 8.82 -16.26 -0.20
N ILE A 20 9.02 -15.01 0.20
CA ILE A 20 7.99 -13.98 0.18
C ILE A 20 8.31 -13.00 -0.96
N LEU A 21 7.35 -12.80 -1.86
CA LEU A 21 7.44 -11.74 -2.84
C LEU A 21 6.90 -10.43 -2.24
N VAL A 22 7.75 -9.44 -2.13
CA VAL A 22 7.39 -8.08 -1.70
C VAL A 22 7.21 -7.20 -2.93
N ILE A 23 6.09 -6.53 -3.02
CA ILE A 23 5.74 -5.62 -4.10
C ILE A 23 5.76 -4.21 -3.53
N SER A 24 6.81 -3.47 -3.83
CA SER A 24 7.04 -2.13 -3.31
C SER A 24 7.70 -1.27 -4.37
N TRP A 25 7.00 -0.26 -4.87
CA TRP A 25 7.57 0.68 -5.84
C TRP A 25 8.85 1.32 -5.33
N PHE A 26 8.83 1.73 -4.06
CA PHE A 26 9.98 2.31 -3.39
C PHE A 26 10.72 1.27 -2.56
N TYR A 27 11.99 1.07 -2.85
CA TYR A 27 12.94 0.30 -2.04
C TYR A 27 14.35 0.83 -2.28
N PRO A 28 15.29 0.77 -1.32
CA PRO A 28 16.67 1.22 -1.56
C PRO A 28 17.32 0.58 -2.80
N PRO A 29 18.00 1.38 -3.65
CA PRO A 29 18.62 2.69 -3.37
C PRO A 29 17.69 3.91 -3.55
N ILE A 30 16.41 3.76 -3.84
CA ILE A 30 15.49 4.88 -3.93
C ILE A 30 15.23 5.41 -2.52
N ASN A 31 15.68 6.64 -2.25
CA ASN A 31 15.50 7.27 -0.95
C ASN A 31 14.07 7.85 -0.84
N SER A 32 13.20 7.13 -0.14
CA SER A 32 11.84 7.55 0.19
C SER A 32 11.46 7.05 1.58
N SER A 33 10.54 7.73 2.25
CA SER A 33 10.02 7.28 3.55
C SER A 33 9.44 5.87 3.47
N GLU A 34 8.70 5.55 2.42
CA GLU A 34 8.10 4.24 2.20
C GLU A 34 9.14 3.15 1.95
N GLY A 35 10.16 3.47 1.13
CA GLY A 35 11.28 2.55 0.88
C GLY A 35 12.07 2.25 2.15
N LEU A 36 12.31 3.27 2.98
CA LEU A 36 13.03 3.14 4.24
C LEU A 36 12.25 2.30 5.27
N VAL A 37 10.94 2.49 5.37
CA VAL A 37 10.08 1.67 6.25
C VAL A 37 10.08 0.21 5.78
N THR A 38 9.94 -0.02 4.48
CA THR A 38 10.01 -1.38 3.90
C THR A 38 11.37 -2.03 4.20
N TYR A 39 12.47 -1.33 3.97
CA TYR A 39 13.81 -1.80 4.29
C TYR A 39 13.96 -2.19 5.77
N LYS A 40 13.54 -1.31 6.70
CA LYS A 40 13.60 -1.58 8.14
C LYS A 40 12.76 -2.79 8.55
N LEU A 41 11.61 -2.98 7.92
CA LEU A 41 10.75 -4.13 8.17
C LEU A 41 11.41 -5.45 7.77
N LEU A 42 12.10 -5.48 6.62
CA LEU A 42 12.67 -6.70 6.07
C LEU A 42 14.05 -7.06 6.68
N ARG A 43 14.92 -6.05 6.92
CA ARG A 43 16.31 -6.28 7.31
C ARG A 43 16.50 -7.09 8.59
N ASN A 44 15.58 -6.99 9.53
CA ASN A 44 15.67 -7.66 10.84
C ASN A 44 14.94 -9.02 10.85
N SER A 45 14.39 -9.43 9.72
CA SER A 45 13.68 -10.71 9.60
C SER A 45 14.65 -11.84 9.23
N LYS A 46 14.33 -13.05 9.68
CA LYS A 46 15.03 -14.30 9.29
C LYS A 46 14.45 -14.92 8.01
N LEU A 47 13.39 -14.35 7.45
CA LEU A 47 12.75 -14.85 6.24
C LEU A 47 13.47 -14.35 4.99
N GLN A 48 13.29 -15.06 3.88
CA GLN A 48 13.85 -14.68 2.58
C GLN A 48 12.83 -13.89 1.76
N TYR A 49 13.27 -12.80 1.18
CA TYR A 49 12.42 -11.88 0.42
C TYR A 49 12.96 -11.63 -0.98
N ASP A 50 12.07 -11.63 -1.95
CA ASP A 50 12.29 -11.03 -3.26
C ASP A 50 11.50 -9.73 -3.32
N VAL A 51 12.13 -8.61 -3.63
CA VAL A 51 11.48 -7.30 -3.67
C VAL A 51 11.38 -6.80 -5.10
N CYS A 52 10.18 -6.87 -5.69
CA CYS A 52 9.88 -6.18 -6.94
C CYS A 52 9.78 -4.68 -6.67
N MET A 53 10.70 -3.92 -7.22
CA MET A 53 10.82 -2.48 -7.04
C MET A 53 11.04 -1.79 -8.38
N GLN A 54 10.78 -0.48 -8.43
CA GLN A 54 11.18 0.29 -9.61
C GLN A 54 12.71 0.28 -9.75
N GLU A 55 13.20 0.11 -10.95
CA GLU A 55 14.59 0.36 -11.26
C GLU A 55 14.89 1.85 -11.09
N SER A 56 15.90 2.15 -10.27
CA SER A 56 16.21 3.52 -9.86
C SER A 56 16.66 4.40 -11.02
N ASN A 57 15.78 5.26 -11.49
CA ASN A 57 16.20 6.51 -12.11
C ASN A 57 16.28 7.57 -11.01
N ALA A 58 17.44 8.20 -10.85
CA ALA A 58 17.78 9.09 -9.73
C ALA A 58 16.85 10.29 -9.48
N SER A 59 15.85 10.53 -10.32
CA SER A 59 14.92 11.66 -10.26
C SER A 59 13.90 11.60 -9.10
N TRP A 60 13.71 10.45 -8.45
CA TRP A 60 12.73 10.26 -7.36
C TRP A 60 13.36 10.18 -5.95
N SER A 61 14.63 10.50 -5.84
CA SER A 61 15.35 10.42 -4.58
C SER A 61 15.16 11.70 -3.76
N TYR A 62 14.51 11.61 -2.61
CA TYR A 62 14.44 12.70 -1.64
C TYR A 62 15.71 12.76 -0.79
N GLY A 63 16.47 13.86 -0.90
CA GLY A 63 17.59 14.16 -0.01
C GLY A 63 18.90 13.39 -0.31
N ASN A 64 19.86 13.47 0.62
CA ASN A 64 21.15 12.83 0.50
C ASN A 64 21.00 11.31 0.39
N LYS A 65 21.78 10.71 -0.51
CA LYS A 65 21.88 9.25 -0.64
C LYS A 65 22.56 8.70 0.61
N GLU A 66 21.81 8.43 1.66
CA GLU A 66 22.33 7.61 2.74
C GLU A 66 22.59 6.20 2.19
N TYR A 67 23.82 5.75 2.34
CA TYR A 67 24.18 4.36 2.03
C TYR A 67 23.52 3.46 3.08
N LEU A 68 22.51 2.71 2.64
CA LEU A 68 21.93 1.67 3.48
C LEU A 68 22.62 0.34 3.17
N PRO A 69 23.07 -0.40 4.20
CA PRO A 69 23.68 -1.70 4.01
C PRO A 69 22.77 -2.66 3.23
N GLU A 70 23.36 -3.51 2.41
CA GLU A 70 22.61 -4.58 1.75
C GLU A 70 22.05 -5.55 2.81
N CYS A 71 20.87 -6.11 2.53
CA CYS A 71 20.28 -7.12 3.38
C CYS A 71 20.49 -8.50 2.74
N GLU A 72 21.22 -9.38 3.42
CA GLU A 72 21.53 -10.73 2.92
C GLU A 72 20.29 -11.58 2.66
N ASN A 73 19.21 -11.28 3.36
CA ASN A 73 17.93 -11.96 3.24
C ASN A 73 16.98 -11.34 2.19
N VAL A 74 17.46 -10.34 1.42
CA VAL A 74 16.64 -9.64 0.43
C VAL A 74 17.29 -9.69 -0.95
N ARG A 75 16.62 -10.30 -1.91
CA ARG A 75 16.97 -10.21 -3.34
C ARG A 75 16.15 -9.11 -3.99
N LYS A 76 16.80 -8.10 -4.53
CA LYS A 76 16.15 -7.03 -5.30
C LYS A 76 15.83 -7.51 -6.70
N ILE A 77 14.61 -7.23 -7.16
CA ILE A 77 14.12 -7.46 -8.51
C ILE A 77 13.76 -6.11 -9.11
N PRO A 78 14.71 -5.40 -9.71
CA PRO A 78 14.45 -4.11 -10.34
C PRO A 78 13.58 -4.29 -11.59
N ILE A 79 12.50 -3.56 -11.64
CA ILE A 79 11.55 -3.53 -12.76
C ILE A 79 11.69 -2.18 -13.46
N GLN A 80 12.25 -2.19 -14.66
CA GLN A 80 12.37 -0.99 -15.48
C GLN A 80 11.01 -0.53 -15.96
N ALA A 81 10.58 0.67 -15.55
CA ALA A 81 9.29 1.22 -15.90
C ALA A 81 9.29 2.76 -15.78
N ASP A 82 8.76 3.42 -16.79
CA ASP A 82 8.63 4.88 -16.82
C ASP A 82 7.33 5.36 -16.15
N THR A 83 6.36 4.46 -16.00
CA THR A 83 5.06 4.75 -15.38
C THR A 83 4.64 3.64 -14.41
N LEU A 84 3.78 3.99 -13.47
CA LEU A 84 3.19 3.02 -12.53
C LEU A 84 2.41 1.90 -13.25
N GLU A 85 1.73 2.23 -14.34
CA GLU A 85 0.97 1.23 -15.11
C GLU A 85 1.91 0.20 -15.78
N ILE A 86 3.03 0.67 -16.37
CA ILE A 86 4.04 -0.23 -16.95
C ILE A 86 4.66 -1.10 -15.86
N TRP A 87 5.00 -0.52 -14.71
CA TRP A 87 5.54 -1.26 -13.58
C TRP A 87 4.57 -2.33 -13.07
N LYS A 88 3.30 -1.98 -12.95
CA LYS A 88 2.23 -2.91 -12.56
C LYS A 88 2.19 -4.12 -13.49
N ASN A 89 2.11 -3.90 -14.78
CA ASN A 89 2.01 -4.95 -15.77
C ASN A 89 3.26 -5.86 -15.77
N LYS A 90 4.46 -5.29 -15.79
CA LYS A 90 5.71 -6.04 -15.73
C LYS A 90 5.89 -6.82 -14.41
N THR A 91 5.42 -6.28 -13.29
CA THR A 91 5.47 -7.00 -12.00
C THR A 91 4.52 -8.20 -12.01
N ILE A 92 3.35 -8.07 -12.62
CA ILE A 92 2.41 -9.19 -12.80
C ILE A 92 3.00 -10.25 -13.74
N GLU A 93 3.64 -9.84 -14.83
CA GLU A 93 4.36 -10.76 -15.76
C GLU A 93 5.48 -11.51 -15.02
N TYR A 94 6.30 -10.80 -14.25
CA TYR A 94 7.32 -11.43 -13.40
C TYR A 94 6.72 -12.46 -12.46
N PHE A 95 5.65 -12.10 -11.74
CA PHE A 95 4.96 -13.04 -10.86
C PHE A 95 4.47 -14.28 -11.62
N ASN A 96 3.85 -14.11 -12.79
CA ASN A 96 3.34 -15.22 -13.59
C ASN A 96 4.42 -16.21 -13.96
N ALA A 97 5.60 -15.71 -14.34
CA ALA A 97 6.76 -16.54 -14.69
C ALA A 97 7.32 -17.33 -13.49
N HIS A 98 7.19 -16.78 -12.26
CA HIS A 98 7.79 -17.32 -11.04
C HIS A 98 6.78 -17.78 -9.99
N LYS A 99 5.49 -17.87 -10.33
CA LYS A 99 4.38 -18.09 -9.37
C LYS A 99 4.49 -19.34 -8.49
N LYS A 100 5.27 -20.35 -8.93
CA LYS A 100 5.51 -21.57 -8.15
C LYS A 100 6.51 -21.36 -7.01
N GLU A 101 7.30 -20.29 -7.05
CA GLU A 101 8.34 -19.99 -6.04
C GLU A 101 7.75 -19.32 -4.79
N TYR A 102 6.55 -18.73 -4.90
CA TYR A 102 5.97 -17.90 -3.84
C TYR A 102 4.66 -18.47 -3.30
N ASP A 103 4.60 -18.62 -1.99
CA ASP A 103 3.37 -18.94 -1.25
C ASP A 103 2.78 -17.73 -0.54
N ILE A 104 3.58 -16.68 -0.40
CA ILE A 104 3.22 -15.44 0.29
C ILE A 104 3.61 -14.26 -0.59
N ILE A 105 2.71 -13.29 -0.67
CA ILE A 105 3.03 -11.95 -1.18
C ILE A 105 2.82 -10.91 -0.10
N MET A 106 3.62 -9.85 -0.14
CA MET A 106 3.40 -8.65 0.66
C MET A 106 3.38 -7.44 -0.28
N THR A 107 2.32 -6.66 -0.23
CA THR A 107 2.21 -5.42 -0.99
C THR A 107 2.35 -4.22 -0.07
N ARG A 108 3.11 -3.21 -0.49
CA ARG A 108 3.31 -1.98 0.28
C ARG A 108 2.59 -0.82 -0.39
N SER A 109 1.68 -0.15 0.32
CA SER A 109 0.99 1.03 -0.18
C SER A 109 1.93 2.22 -0.38
N MET A 110 1.47 3.17 -1.17
CA MET A 110 2.22 4.30 -1.71
C MET A 110 3.33 3.85 -2.67
N PRO A 111 2.99 3.68 -3.92
CA PRO A 111 1.66 3.98 -4.52
C PRO A 111 0.65 2.84 -4.33
N PRO A 112 -0.66 3.14 -4.44
CA PRO A 112 -1.73 2.14 -4.28
C PRO A 112 -1.71 1.03 -5.34
N GLU A 113 -1.09 1.25 -6.49
CA GLU A 113 -0.89 0.28 -7.56
C GLU A 113 -0.20 -1.00 -7.08
N SER A 114 0.63 -0.92 -6.04
CA SER A 114 1.20 -2.11 -5.40
C SER A 114 0.10 -3.07 -4.90
N HIS A 115 -0.97 -2.53 -4.35
CA HIS A 115 -2.11 -3.33 -3.90
C HIS A 115 -2.99 -3.81 -5.05
N GLU A 116 -3.12 -3.04 -6.14
CA GLU A 116 -3.78 -3.51 -7.36
C GLU A 116 -3.08 -4.75 -7.93
N ILE A 117 -1.73 -4.78 -7.88
CA ILE A 117 -0.95 -5.97 -8.24
C ILE A 117 -1.32 -7.14 -7.31
N GLY A 118 -1.42 -6.89 -6.00
CA GLY A 118 -1.83 -7.90 -5.02
C GLY A 118 -3.21 -8.49 -5.31
N LEU A 119 -4.18 -7.65 -5.67
CA LEU A 119 -5.51 -8.08 -6.11
C LEU A 119 -5.42 -8.98 -7.35
N LYS A 120 -4.63 -8.57 -8.35
CA LYS A 120 -4.45 -9.34 -9.58
C LYS A 120 -3.76 -10.68 -9.34
N ILE A 121 -2.77 -10.72 -8.47
CA ILE A 121 -2.09 -11.95 -8.07
C ILE A 121 -3.06 -12.91 -7.35
N LYS A 122 -3.93 -12.40 -6.50
CA LYS A 122 -5.00 -13.21 -5.87
C LYS A 122 -5.99 -13.81 -6.87
N GLU A 123 -6.23 -13.15 -8.00
CA GLU A 123 -7.03 -13.71 -9.10
C GLU A 123 -6.28 -14.84 -9.83
N ILE A 124 -4.97 -14.70 -10.02
CA ILE A 124 -4.12 -15.68 -10.72
C ILE A 124 -3.82 -16.91 -9.85
N LYS A 125 -3.60 -16.69 -8.55
CA LYS A 125 -3.25 -17.72 -7.55
C LYS A 125 -4.06 -17.49 -6.27
N PRO A 126 -5.33 -17.95 -6.21
CA PRO A 126 -6.25 -17.66 -5.09
C PRO A 126 -5.75 -18.15 -3.72
N GLU A 127 -4.98 -19.25 -3.69
CA GLU A 127 -4.43 -19.84 -2.47
C GLU A 127 -3.26 -19.06 -1.88
N ILE A 128 -2.63 -18.15 -2.64
CA ILE A 128 -1.49 -17.37 -2.16
C ILE A 128 -1.86 -16.53 -0.94
N LYS A 129 -1.03 -16.53 0.08
CA LYS A 129 -1.27 -15.67 1.25
C LYS A 129 -0.85 -14.24 0.95
N TRP A 130 -1.75 -13.31 1.19
CA TRP A 130 -1.51 -11.90 0.90
C TRP A 130 -1.49 -11.05 2.16
N ILE A 131 -0.37 -10.37 2.38
CA ILE A 131 -0.16 -9.36 3.43
C ILE A 131 -0.25 -7.99 2.77
N ALA A 132 -1.30 -7.22 3.08
CA ALA A 132 -1.44 -5.84 2.63
C ALA A 132 -0.88 -4.88 3.69
N SER A 133 0.22 -4.20 3.38
CA SER A 133 0.85 -3.25 4.30
C SER A 133 0.52 -1.82 3.92
N PHE A 134 -0.22 -1.14 4.79
CA PHE A 134 -0.66 0.24 4.60
C PHE A 134 0.30 1.23 5.26
N GLY A 135 0.89 2.13 4.47
CA GLY A 135 1.56 3.33 4.98
C GLY A 135 0.55 4.33 5.50
N ASP A 136 -0.39 4.67 4.63
CA ASP A 136 -1.53 5.54 4.89
C ASP A 136 -2.82 4.91 4.36
N PRO A 137 -4.01 5.35 4.80
CA PRO A 137 -5.27 4.99 4.15
C PRO A 137 -5.26 5.40 2.67
N ILE A 138 -5.80 4.57 1.79
CA ILE A 138 -5.93 4.90 0.35
C ILE A 138 -7.10 5.86 0.19
N ALA A 139 -8.25 5.47 0.70
CA ALA A 139 -9.44 6.30 0.71
C ALA A 139 -9.39 7.30 1.87
N ASN A 140 -9.86 8.51 1.63
CA ASN A 140 -9.85 9.61 2.62
C ASN A 140 -8.46 9.98 3.15
N ASN A 141 -7.42 9.77 2.37
CA ASN A 141 -6.07 10.16 2.77
C ASN A 141 -6.05 11.66 3.15
N PRO A 142 -5.63 12.01 4.39
CA PRO A 142 -5.64 13.39 4.88
C PRO A 142 -4.82 14.35 4.03
N PHE A 143 -3.79 13.86 3.34
CA PHE A 143 -2.96 14.68 2.44
C PHE A 143 -3.72 15.05 1.17
N VAL A 144 -4.45 14.11 0.57
CA VAL A 144 -5.33 14.36 -0.58
C VAL A 144 -6.43 15.33 -0.18
N LEU A 145 -7.08 15.10 0.96
CA LEU A 145 -8.11 16.00 1.50
C LEU A 145 -7.56 17.40 1.80
N LYS A 146 -6.33 17.55 2.30
CA LYS A 146 -5.68 18.86 2.48
C LYS A 146 -5.43 19.57 1.17
N THR A 147 -5.11 18.86 0.12
CA THR A 147 -4.91 19.44 -1.23
C THR A 147 -6.24 19.93 -1.79
N ILE A 148 -7.30 19.16 -1.69
CA ILE A 148 -8.66 19.55 -2.04
C ILE A 148 -9.10 20.78 -1.21
N LYS A 149 -8.79 20.83 0.07
CA LYS A 149 -9.08 21.97 0.95
C LYS A 149 -8.35 23.24 0.59
N LYS A 150 -7.10 23.17 0.12
CA LYS A 150 -6.34 24.33 -0.39
C LYS A 150 -6.96 24.89 -1.66
N ILE A 151 -7.59 24.05 -2.47
CA ILE A 151 -8.25 24.45 -3.73
C ILE A 151 -9.63 25.05 -3.45
N SER A 152 -10.27 24.70 -2.34
CA SER A 152 -11.60 25.20 -1.97
C SER A 152 -11.62 25.89 -0.61
N PRO A 153 -11.79 27.22 -0.59
CA PRO A 153 -11.99 27.96 0.67
C PRO A 153 -13.29 27.58 1.40
N TYR A 154 -14.16 26.77 0.75
CA TYR A 154 -15.45 26.29 1.26
C TYR A 154 -15.46 24.79 1.50
N SER A 155 -14.34 24.20 1.93
CA SER A 155 -14.29 22.77 2.20
C SER A 155 -15.35 22.34 3.22
N LEU A 156 -15.82 21.12 3.09
CA LEU A 156 -16.81 20.52 4.00
C LEU A 156 -16.45 20.67 5.49
N GLN A 157 -15.17 20.74 5.85
CA GLN A 157 -14.73 21.02 7.21
C GLN A 157 -15.03 22.44 7.69
N ASN A 158 -15.02 23.44 6.80
CA ASN A 158 -15.45 24.79 7.19
C ASN A 158 -16.95 24.88 7.47
N ARG A 159 -17.76 23.97 6.92
CA ARG A 159 -19.18 23.84 7.27
C ARG A 159 -19.38 23.37 8.71
N TYR A 160 -18.50 22.51 9.23
CA TYR A 160 -18.58 22.03 10.61
C TYR A 160 -18.00 23.01 11.62
N ILE A 161 -17.10 23.91 11.19
CA ILE A 161 -16.37 24.80 12.10
C ILE A 161 -17.01 26.21 12.17
N ARG A 162 -17.73 26.63 11.13
CA ARG A 162 -18.35 27.94 11.10
C ARG A 162 -19.64 27.95 10.27
N PRO A 163 -20.81 28.11 10.89
CA PRO A 163 -22.04 28.32 10.16
C PRO A 163 -21.91 29.58 9.31
N MET A 164 -22.20 29.49 8.03
CA MET A 164 -22.17 30.62 7.12
C MET A 164 -23.17 31.65 7.56
N GLY A 165 -22.71 32.87 7.83
CA GLY A 165 -23.61 34.00 8.12
C GLY A 165 -24.48 34.31 6.89
N ILE A 166 -25.70 34.80 7.13
CA ILE A 166 -26.70 35.11 6.08
C ILE A 166 -26.10 36.03 4.97
N ARG A 167 -25.18 36.94 5.31
CA ARG A 167 -24.49 37.82 4.38
C ARG A 167 -23.56 37.10 3.41
N GLU A 168 -23.14 35.90 3.73
CA GLU A 168 -22.26 35.09 2.89
C GLU A 168 -23.05 34.29 1.86
N ILE A 169 -24.32 34.08 2.09
CA ILE A 169 -25.23 33.32 1.21
C ILE A 169 -25.71 34.18 0.02
N ILE A 170 -25.80 35.50 0.19
CA ILE A 170 -26.45 36.43 -0.74
C ILE A 170 -25.48 37.01 -1.79
N SER A 171 -24.20 36.74 -1.75
CA SER A 171 -23.26 37.33 -2.73
C SER A 171 -23.26 36.54 -4.05
N PRO A 172 -23.64 37.17 -5.21
CA PRO A 172 -23.65 36.51 -6.51
C PRO A 172 -22.28 35.91 -6.90
N LYS A 173 -21.20 36.60 -6.57
CA LYS A 173 -19.82 36.10 -6.82
C LYS A 173 -19.52 34.80 -6.04
N ARG A 174 -20.11 34.64 -4.86
CA ARG A 174 -19.94 33.43 -4.05
C ARG A 174 -20.82 32.29 -4.52
N MET A 175 -22.02 32.59 -5.02
CA MET A 175 -22.91 31.59 -5.63
C MET A 175 -22.24 30.97 -6.88
N ILE A 176 -21.66 31.81 -7.77
CA ILE A 176 -20.93 31.34 -8.95
C ILE A 176 -19.72 30.47 -8.54
N LYS A 177 -18.93 30.93 -7.56
CA LYS A 177 -17.80 30.14 -7.04
C LYS A 177 -18.27 28.82 -6.42
N ASN A 178 -19.39 28.80 -5.75
CA ASN A 178 -19.96 27.60 -5.14
C ASN A 178 -20.44 26.59 -6.19
N GLU A 179 -21.04 27.06 -7.30
CA GLU A 179 -21.45 26.20 -8.41
C GLU A 179 -20.25 25.63 -9.19
N ILE A 180 -19.21 26.44 -9.43
CA ILE A 180 -17.95 25.97 -10.02
C ILE A 180 -17.32 24.91 -9.12
N TRP A 181 -17.35 25.14 -7.80
CA TRP A 181 -16.83 24.19 -6.82
C TRP A 181 -17.65 22.88 -6.80
N LYS A 182 -18.98 22.94 -6.82
CA LYS A 182 -19.83 21.74 -6.91
C LYS A 182 -19.55 20.92 -8.16
N LYS A 183 -19.34 21.58 -9.30
CA LYS A 183 -18.96 20.92 -10.56
C LYS A 183 -17.58 20.24 -10.44
N ARG A 184 -16.60 20.89 -9.80
CA ARG A 184 -15.29 20.32 -9.53
C ARG A 184 -15.38 19.14 -8.57
N MET A 185 -16.10 19.26 -7.47
CA MET A 185 -16.29 18.18 -6.50
C MET A 185 -16.97 16.95 -7.14
N LYS A 186 -17.96 17.15 -8.03
CA LYS A 186 -18.53 16.03 -8.79
C LYS A 186 -17.47 15.33 -9.65
N LYS A 187 -16.56 16.10 -10.27
CA LYS A 187 -15.49 15.55 -11.09
C LYS A 187 -14.43 14.82 -10.24
N GLU A 188 -14.15 15.30 -9.04
CA GLU A 188 -13.14 14.74 -8.11
C GLU A 188 -13.71 13.61 -7.22
N GLN A 189 -15.03 13.50 -7.09
CA GLN A 189 -15.65 12.37 -6.38
C GLN A 189 -15.47 11.02 -7.11
N ILE A 190 -15.25 11.02 -8.43
CA ILE A 190 -15.00 9.79 -9.19
C ILE A 190 -13.69 9.11 -8.77
N PRO A 191 -12.54 9.82 -8.66
CA PRO A 191 -11.32 9.24 -8.10
C PRO A 191 -11.52 8.70 -6.68
N TYR A 192 -12.18 9.49 -5.83
CA TYR A 192 -12.45 9.11 -4.44
C TYR A 192 -13.27 7.82 -4.32
N LYS A 193 -14.28 7.63 -5.15
CA LYS A 193 -15.08 6.40 -5.17
C LYS A 193 -14.22 5.20 -5.60
N LYS A 194 -13.35 5.38 -6.58
CA LYS A 194 -12.42 4.33 -7.02
C LYS A 194 -11.41 3.94 -5.92
N GLU A 195 -10.86 4.94 -5.22
CA GLU A 195 -9.97 4.70 -4.08
C GLU A 195 -10.68 3.95 -2.96
N GLN A 196 -11.95 4.27 -2.72
CA GLN A 196 -12.78 3.57 -1.75
C GLN A 196 -13.03 2.10 -2.16
N GLU A 197 -13.42 1.88 -3.41
CA GLU A 197 -13.65 0.53 -3.96
C GLU A 197 -12.37 -0.31 -3.93
N LEU A 198 -11.22 0.32 -4.22
CA LEU A 198 -9.91 -0.32 -4.13
C LEU A 198 -9.58 -0.72 -2.68
N GLU A 199 -9.72 0.21 -1.74
CA GLU A 199 -9.46 -0.05 -0.32
C GLU A 199 -10.36 -1.16 0.22
N ASP A 200 -11.66 -1.13 -0.12
CA ASP A 200 -12.65 -2.15 0.25
C ASP A 200 -12.24 -3.54 -0.29
N ALA A 201 -11.80 -3.59 -1.56
CA ALA A 201 -11.34 -4.83 -2.19
C ALA A 201 -10.08 -5.39 -1.52
N ILE A 202 -9.11 -4.53 -1.20
CA ILE A 202 -7.85 -4.93 -0.53
C ILE A 202 -8.16 -5.51 0.85
N ILE A 203 -8.95 -4.81 1.66
CA ILE A 203 -9.31 -5.25 3.01
C ILE A 203 -10.09 -6.56 3.00
N THR A 204 -10.96 -6.73 2.01
CA THR A 204 -11.75 -7.96 1.88
C THR A 204 -10.90 -9.15 1.46
N LYS A 205 -10.05 -8.97 0.44
CA LYS A 205 -9.33 -10.08 -0.21
C LYS A 205 -7.98 -10.41 0.39
N SER A 206 -7.34 -9.49 1.15
CA SER A 206 -6.08 -9.80 1.84
C SER A 206 -6.30 -10.76 3.01
N ASP A 207 -5.30 -11.60 3.30
CA ASP A 207 -5.33 -12.51 4.45
C ASP A 207 -4.88 -11.79 5.73
N TYR A 208 -3.91 -10.86 5.62
CA TYR A 208 -3.38 -10.07 6.72
C TYR A 208 -3.20 -8.61 6.31
N ILE A 209 -3.32 -7.72 7.28
CA ILE A 209 -3.15 -6.28 7.10
C ILE A 209 -2.12 -5.78 8.10
N ILE A 210 -1.12 -5.05 7.61
CA ILE A 210 -0.14 -4.37 8.45
C ILE A 210 -0.43 -2.87 8.41
N MET A 211 -0.45 -2.22 9.57
CA MET A 211 -0.66 -0.79 9.73
C MET A 211 0.49 -0.16 10.52
N ASN A 212 0.88 1.05 10.17
CA ASN A 212 2.04 1.72 10.75
C ASN A 212 1.82 2.21 12.19
N ASN A 213 0.57 2.41 12.60
CA ASN A 213 0.29 2.95 13.93
C ASN A 213 -1.13 2.64 14.42
N PRO A 214 -1.37 2.70 15.75
CA PRO A 214 -2.67 2.44 16.35
C PRO A 214 -3.79 3.38 15.88
N TYR A 215 -3.48 4.64 15.59
CA TYR A 215 -4.48 5.63 15.13
C TYR A 215 -5.01 5.29 13.75
N GLN A 216 -4.14 4.82 12.85
CA GLN A 216 -4.56 4.31 11.54
C GLN A 216 -5.48 3.09 11.72
N LYS A 217 -5.12 2.16 12.61
CA LYS A 217 -5.95 1.00 12.94
C LYS A 217 -7.31 1.44 13.47
N GLN A 218 -7.36 2.39 14.40
CA GLN A 218 -8.61 2.92 14.95
C GLN A 218 -9.48 3.58 13.87
N TYR A 219 -8.86 4.38 13.00
CA TYR A 219 -9.56 5.06 11.89
C TYR A 219 -10.18 4.05 10.93
N MET A 220 -9.41 3.06 10.50
CA MET A 220 -9.89 2.04 9.57
C MET A 220 -10.85 1.05 10.24
N THR A 221 -10.69 0.75 11.54
CA THR A 221 -11.62 -0.09 12.29
C THR A 221 -13.02 0.53 12.35
N GLY A 222 -13.15 1.85 12.48
CA GLY A 222 -14.45 2.52 12.43
C GLY A 222 -15.22 2.27 11.14
N LYS A 223 -14.49 2.00 10.04
CA LYS A 223 -15.05 1.74 8.70
C LYS A 223 -15.19 0.24 8.37
N TYR A 224 -14.25 -0.58 8.86
CA TYR A 224 -14.11 -2.01 8.51
C TYR A 224 -14.00 -2.88 9.76
N SER A 225 -14.88 -2.70 10.74
CA SER A 225 -14.72 -3.19 12.12
C SER A 225 -14.27 -4.66 12.22
N ASP A 226 -14.99 -5.56 11.59
CA ASP A 226 -14.78 -6.99 11.77
C ASP A 226 -13.56 -7.51 10.98
N ALA A 227 -13.41 -7.05 9.73
CA ALA A 227 -12.27 -7.43 8.90
C ALA A 227 -10.93 -6.95 9.49
N ILE A 228 -10.90 -5.71 10.00
CA ILE A 228 -9.69 -5.13 10.60
C ILE A 228 -9.35 -5.79 11.93
N LYS A 229 -10.34 -6.06 12.78
CA LYS A 229 -10.12 -6.76 14.06
C LYS A 229 -9.50 -8.13 13.87
N ALA A 230 -9.96 -8.88 12.85
CA ALA A 230 -9.51 -10.23 12.58
C ALA A 230 -8.13 -10.33 11.93
N LYS A 231 -7.75 -9.33 11.11
CA LYS A 231 -6.60 -9.43 10.20
C LYS A 231 -5.47 -8.43 10.50
N ALA A 232 -5.75 -7.33 11.23
CA ALA A 232 -4.81 -6.23 11.33
C ALA A 232 -3.80 -6.37 12.46
N ILE A 233 -2.54 -6.21 12.09
CA ILE A 233 -1.37 -6.11 12.97
C ILE A 233 -0.87 -4.66 12.91
N VAL A 234 -0.52 -4.10 14.04
CA VAL A 234 0.14 -2.79 14.16
C VAL A 234 1.62 -3.03 14.41
N LEU A 235 2.47 -2.34 13.64
CA LEU A 235 3.93 -2.36 13.82
C LEU A 235 4.36 -1.46 14.97
#